data_cfe554b99344187ba82aff3337b8ac22
#
_entry.id   cfe554b99344187ba82aff3337b8ac22
#
_cell.length_a   1.000
_cell.length_b   1.000
_cell.length_c   1.000
_cell.angle_alpha   90.00
_cell.angle_beta   90.00
_cell.angle_gamma   90.00
#
_symmetry.space_group_name_H-M   'P 1'
#
loop_
_entity.id
_entity.type
_entity.pdbx_description
1 polymer ?
#
loop_
_entity_poly.entity_id
_entity_poly.type
_entity_poly.pdbx_seq_one_letter_code
_entity_poly.pdbx_strand_id
1 'polypeptide(L)'
;EPLPTDPWTLKYIFPGGYLPSLEELVKRIRKVKFYIIDIENLRPHYAKTIHHWIERFEKNIVKVQQLFDDKFVRMWRLYLNGAQASFIWEILSYTR
;
A
#
# COMPACT_ATOMS: atom_id res chain seq x y z
N GLU A 1 11.12 -11.72 7.05
CA GLU A 1 9.88 -12.50 7.03
C GLU A 1 8.77 -11.73 6.33
N PRO A 2 7.93 -12.42 5.56
CA PRO A 2 6.79 -11.75 4.97
C PRO A 2 5.80 -11.36 6.07
N LEU A 3 5.37 -10.10 6.07
CA LEU A 3 4.33 -9.65 6.97
C LEU A 3 2.97 -10.02 6.37
N PRO A 4 2.11 -10.72 7.10
CA PRO A 4 0.79 -11.01 6.58
C PRO A 4 -0.01 -9.74 6.38
N THR A 5 -0.74 -9.67 5.29
CA THR A 5 -1.68 -8.57 5.07
C THR A 5 -2.81 -8.74 6.09
N ASP A 6 -3.20 -7.64 6.74
CA ASP A 6 -4.24 -7.73 7.76
C ASP A 6 -5.59 -8.20 7.17
N PRO A 7 -6.43 -8.87 7.98
CA PRO A 7 -7.69 -9.43 7.48
C PRO A 7 -8.64 -8.41 6.88
N TRP A 8 -8.66 -7.19 7.43
CA TRP A 8 -9.53 -6.13 6.93
C TRP A 8 -9.15 -5.72 5.51
N THR A 9 -7.85 -5.52 5.24
CA THR A 9 -7.34 -5.15 3.92
C THR A 9 -7.61 -6.26 2.90
N LEU A 10 -7.41 -7.53 3.29
CA LEU A 10 -7.69 -8.67 2.43
C LEU A 10 -9.17 -8.78 2.08
N LYS A 11 -10.06 -8.42 3.01
CA LYS A 11 -11.49 -8.51 2.79
C LYS A 11 -12.03 -7.40 1.89
N TYR A 12 -11.62 -6.17 2.13
CA TYR A 12 -12.26 -4.99 1.54
C TYR A 12 -11.48 -4.32 0.43
N ILE A 13 -10.16 -4.40 0.44
CA ILE A 13 -9.31 -3.65 -0.49
C ILE A 13 -8.68 -4.56 -1.55
N PHE A 14 -8.00 -5.62 -1.12
CA PHE A 14 -7.29 -6.54 -2.00
C PHE A 14 -7.70 -7.99 -1.73
N PRO A 15 -8.91 -8.39 -2.13
CA PRO A 15 -9.35 -9.78 -1.93
C PRO A 15 -8.39 -10.77 -2.59
N GLY A 16 -7.94 -11.76 -1.82
CA GLY A 16 -6.99 -12.75 -2.31
C GLY A 16 -5.56 -12.25 -2.47
N GLY A 17 -5.26 -11.05 -1.97
CA GLY A 17 -3.93 -10.48 -2.09
C GLY A 17 -2.88 -11.20 -1.26
N TYR A 18 -1.65 -11.20 -1.77
CA TYR A 18 -0.51 -11.78 -1.09
C TYR A 18 0.72 -10.91 -1.33
N LEU A 19 1.40 -10.53 -0.25
CA LEU A 19 2.63 -9.74 -0.33
C LEU A 19 3.83 -10.67 -0.11
N PRO A 20 4.59 -10.99 -1.16
CA PRO A 20 5.78 -11.82 -1.00
C PRO A 20 6.89 -11.06 -0.29
N SER A 21 7.74 -11.77 0.43
CA SER A 21 8.96 -11.19 0.99
C SER A 21 9.99 -10.98 -0.12
N LEU A 22 10.98 -10.13 0.16
CA LEU A 22 12.11 -9.94 -0.76
C LEU A 22 12.83 -11.27 -1.03
N GLU A 23 13.00 -12.09 0.00
CA GLU A 23 13.65 -13.40 -0.12
C GLU A 23 12.90 -14.30 -1.11
N GLU A 24 11.58 -14.36 -1.02
CA GLU A 24 10.76 -15.14 -1.95
C GLU A 24 10.89 -14.64 -3.38
N LEU A 25 10.87 -13.33 -3.59
CA LEU A 25 11.01 -12.73 -4.91
C LEU A 25 12.36 -13.04 -5.52
N VAL A 26 13.43 -12.87 -4.76
CA VAL A 26 14.79 -13.17 -5.22
C VAL A 26 14.91 -14.64 -5.62
N LYS A 27 14.41 -15.55 -4.78
CA LYS A 27 14.45 -16.98 -5.04
C LYS A 27 13.72 -17.34 -6.32
N ARG A 28 12.53 -16.79 -6.54
CA ARG A 28 11.74 -17.08 -7.75
C ARG A 28 12.34 -16.47 -9.01
N ILE A 29 12.86 -15.26 -8.90
CA ILE A 29 13.54 -14.58 -10.03
C ILE A 29 14.74 -15.40 -10.48
N ARG A 30 15.53 -15.91 -9.53
CA ARG A 30 16.71 -16.73 -9.86
C ARG A 30 16.33 -18.08 -10.45
N LYS A 31 15.20 -18.67 -10.04
CA LYS A 31 14.74 -19.94 -10.61
C LYS A 31 14.46 -19.84 -12.11
N VAL A 32 13.95 -18.69 -12.57
CA VAL A 32 13.69 -18.47 -13.99
C VAL A 32 14.90 -17.87 -14.71
N LYS A 33 16.06 -17.84 -14.04
CA LYS A 33 17.36 -17.44 -14.62
C LYS A 33 17.43 -15.96 -15.03
N PHE A 34 16.67 -15.09 -14.36
CA PHE A 34 16.84 -13.65 -14.48
C PHE A 34 17.90 -13.17 -13.50
N TYR A 35 18.62 -12.13 -13.88
CA TYR A 35 19.58 -11.46 -12.99
C TYR A 35 18.94 -10.23 -12.37
N ILE A 36 19.20 -10.03 -11.09
CA ILE A 36 18.78 -8.83 -10.40
C ILE A 36 19.87 -7.78 -10.58
N ILE A 37 19.53 -6.68 -11.25
CA ILE A 37 20.48 -5.58 -11.52
C ILE A 37 20.42 -4.55 -10.41
N ASP A 38 19.23 -4.27 -9.89
CA ASP A 38 19.04 -3.24 -8.89
C ASP A 38 17.84 -3.54 -7.99
N ILE A 39 17.92 -3.10 -6.75
CA ILE A 39 16.84 -3.15 -5.77
C ILE A 39 16.77 -1.79 -5.11
N GLU A 40 15.62 -1.12 -5.20
CA GLU A 40 15.43 0.20 -4.61
C GLU A 40 14.24 0.21 -3.66
N ASN A 41 14.41 0.85 -2.50
CA ASN A 41 13.32 1.03 -1.54
C ASN A 41 12.61 2.35 -1.82
N LEU A 42 11.37 2.28 -2.29
CA LEU A 42 10.58 3.44 -2.67
C LEU A 42 9.60 3.92 -1.59
N ARG A 43 9.70 3.38 -0.37
CA ARG A 43 8.78 3.75 0.72
C ARG A 43 8.67 5.27 0.95
N PRO A 44 9.78 6.02 1.02
CA PRO A 44 9.66 7.47 1.20
C PRO A 44 8.91 8.17 0.06
N HIS A 45 9.13 7.74 -1.16
CA HIS A 45 8.43 8.27 -2.33
C HIS A 45 6.94 7.87 -2.31
N TYR A 46 6.66 6.66 -1.89
CA TYR A 46 5.28 6.17 -1.83
C TYR A 46 4.46 6.89 -0.76
N ALA A 47 5.07 7.27 0.35
CA ALA A 47 4.40 8.09 1.36
C ALA A 47 3.89 9.40 0.77
N LYS A 48 4.69 10.05 -0.07
CA LYS A 48 4.27 11.27 -0.80
C LYS A 48 3.14 10.97 -1.78
N THR A 49 3.23 9.87 -2.49
CA THR A 49 2.20 9.44 -3.44
C THR A 49 0.85 9.28 -2.74
N ILE A 50 0.85 8.60 -1.60
CA ILE A 50 -0.38 8.40 -0.82
C ILE A 50 -0.93 9.75 -0.32
N HIS A 51 -0.07 10.65 0.11
CA HIS A 51 -0.49 11.99 0.52
C HIS A 51 -1.26 12.71 -0.60
N HIS A 52 -0.75 12.66 -1.83
CA HIS A 52 -1.43 13.25 -2.98
C HIS A 52 -2.75 12.54 -3.30
N TRP A 53 -2.81 11.22 -3.12
CA TRP A 53 -4.05 10.47 -3.30
C TRP A 53 -5.11 10.91 -2.30
N ILE A 54 -4.73 11.11 -1.03
CA ILE A 54 -5.64 11.59 0.00
C ILE A 54 -6.18 12.97 -0.37
N GLU A 55 -5.32 13.89 -0.78
CA GLU A 55 -5.75 15.22 -1.20
C GLU A 55 -6.74 15.17 -2.36
N ARG A 56 -6.46 14.38 -3.39
CA ARG A 56 -7.35 14.24 -4.54
C ARG A 56 -8.65 13.57 -4.17
N PHE A 57 -8.60 12.58 -3.31
CA PHE A 57 -9.81 11.90 -2.83
C PHE A 57 -10.72 12.87 -2.09
N GLU A 58 -10.18 13.65 -1.16
CA GLU A 58 -10.96 14.63 -0.41
C GLU A 58 -11.53 15.74 -1.30
N LYS A 59 -10.79 16.19 -2.29
CA LYS A 59 -11.28 17.19 -3.26
C LYS A 59 -12.43 16.67 -4.10
N ASN A 60 -12.49 15.37 -4.34
CA ASN A 60 -13.49 14.75 -5.20
C ASN A 60 -14.53 13.95 -4.40
N ILE A 61 -14.64 14.20 -3.10
CA ILE A 61 -15.48 13.40 -2.21
C ILE A 61 -16.95 13.38 -2.64
N VAL A 62 -17.47 14.50 -3.15
CA VAL A 62 -18.85 14.60 -3.61
C VAL A 62 -19.09 13.68 -4.81
N LYS A 63 -18.15 13.65 -5.76
CA LYS A 63 -18.24 12.74 -6.91
C LYS A 63 -18.19 11.29 -6.50
N VAL A 64 -17.34 10.95 -5.53
CA VAL A 64 -17.23 9.59 -5.01
C VAL A 64 -18.52 9.17 -4.32
N GLN A 65 -19.13 10.07 -3.54
CA GLN A 65 -20.41 9.81 -2.89
C GLN A 65 -21.54 9.57 -3.90
N GLN A 66 -21.49 10.23 -5.05
CA GLN A 66 -22.48 10.05 -6.11
C GLN A 66 -22.30 8.72 -6.85
N LEU A 67 -21.04 8.28 -7.04
CA LEU A 67 -20.73 7.03 -7.72
C LEU A 67 -20.88 5.80 -6.83
N PHE A 68 -20.64 5.97 -5.54
CA PHE A 68 -20.69 4.93 -4.54
C PHE A 68 -21.56 5.40 -3.36
N ASP A 69 -21.41 4.80 -2.20
CA ASP A 69 -22.13 5.19 -1.00
C ASP A 69 -21.20 5.75 0.07
N ASP A 70 -21.79 6.23 1.18
CA ASP A 70 -21.02 6.76 2.31
C ASP A 70 -20.16 5.69 2.98
N LYS A 71 -20.61 4.45 2.95
CA LYS A 71 -19.86 3.32 3.49
C LYS A 71 -18.53 3.14 2.73
N PHE A 72 -18.59 3.23 1.39
CA PHE A 72 -17.38 3.15 0.56
C PHE A 72 -16.43 4.29 0.88
N VAL A 73 -16.94 5.53 1.03
CA VAL A 73 -16.13 6.70 1.36
C VAL A 73 -15.39 6.49 2.68
N ARG A 74 -16.10 6.03 3.72
CA ARG A 74 -15.48 5.78 5.03
C ARG A 74 -14.42 4.69 4.95
N MET A 75 -14.70 3.62 4.23
CA MET A 75 -13.77 2.50 4.06
C MET A 75 -12.50 2.95 3.35
N TRP A 76 -12.65 3.68 2.26
CA TRP A 76 -11.50 4.12 1.47
C TRP A 76 -10.66 5.16 2.20
N ARG A 77 -11.32 6.08 2.89
CA ARG A 77 -10.64 7.08 3.72
C ARG A 77 -9.82 6.40 4.82
N LEU A 78 -10.39 5.41 5.47
CA LEU A 78 -9.68 4.64 6.49
C LEU A 78 -8.45 3.93 5.90
N TYR A 79 -8.60 3.32 4.74
CA TYR A 79 -7.50 2.64 4.07
C TYR A 79 -6.37 3.61 3.73
N LEU A 80 -6.68 4.73 3.08
CA LEU A 80 -5.66 5.69 2.65
C LEU A 80 -4.90 6.29 3.84
N ASN A 81 -5.62 6.69 4.88
CA ASN A 81 -4.98 7.29 6.06
C ASN A 81 -4.18 6.26 6.86
N GLY A 82 -4.68 5.04 6.97
CA GLY A 82 -3.96 3.95 7.60
C GLY A 82 -2.67 3.58 6.85
N ALA A 83 -2.74 3.54 5.52
CA ALA A 83 -1.59 3.25 4.68
C ALA A 83 -0.52 4.35 4.82
N GLN A 84 -0.93 5.63 4.82
CA GLN A 84 0.00 6.74 5.02
C GLN A 84 0.69 6.67 6.38
N ALA A 85 -0.08 6.41 7.43
CA ALA A 85 0.47 6.29 8.79
C ALA A 85 1.48 5.14 8.86
N SER A 86 1.20 4.01 8.22
CA SER A 86 2.12 2.87 8.19
C SER A 86 3.43 3.20 7.49
N PHE A 87 3.38 3.89 6.35
CA PHE A 87 4.59 4.27 5.62
C PHE A 87 5.43 5.29 6.39
N ILE A 88 4.79 6.27 7.03
CA ILE A 88 5.49 7.25 7.87
C ILE A 88 6.15 6.56 9.05
N TRP A 89 5.44 5.64 9.71
CA TRP A 89 5.98 4.87 10.82
C TRP A 89 7.22 4.09 10.42
N GLU A 90 7.18 3.40 9.28
CA GLU A 90 8.32 2.65 8.79
C GLU A 90 9.53 3.55 8.52
N ILE A 91 9.32 4.72 7.89
CA ILE A 91 10.40 5.68 7.63
C ILE A 91 11.06 6.11 8.94
N LEU A 92 10.25 6.51 9.93
CA LEU A 92 10.77 6.96 11.22
C LEU A 92 11.46 5.84 11.99
N SER A 93 11.00 4.61 11.85
CA SER A 93 11.57 3.46 12.55
C SER A 93 12.94 3.05 12.00
N TYR A 94 13.18 3.26 10.71
CA TYR A 94 14.42 2.83 10.06
C TYR A 94 15.45 3.94 9.86
N THR A 95 15.13 5.19 10.19
CA THR A 95 16.05 6.33 10.02
C THR A 95 16.76 6.75 11.30
N ARG A 96 16.82 5.89 12.26
CA ARG A 96 17.52 6.17 13.52
C ARG A 96 19.02 6.16 13.36
#